data_fa9e657e919ddabbb7aa1d71db18089b
#
_entry.id   fa9e657e919ddabbb7aa1d71db18089b
#
_cell.length_a   1.000
_cell.length_b   1.000
_cell.length_c   1.000
_cell.angle_alpha   90.00
_cell.angle_beta   90.00
_cell.angle_gamma   90.00
#
_symmetry.space_group_name_H-M   'P 1'
#
loop_
_entity.id
_entity.type
_entity.pdbx_description
1 polymer ?
#
loop_
_entity_poly.entity_id
_entity_poly.type
_entity_poly.pdbx_seq_one_letter_code
_entity_poly.pdbx_strand_id
1 'polypeptide(L)'
;LLLKGYRPEESGLQGEVNAGYLYNYRSGTQGGISLLYTTPKWNIDLLYNTHYEQNRQTTDTYSHHTLKNNIYDICQHNDIDRKGITHYVRTGAEYKFNDNAHINLAYTGVFNPNNDNHSYSDGNITTADNRTKKEARMHNIALDYLSGFGMKAGINYTSYHSESHQQFTNKDNKNQTSEFHTTSGQTIDHWKIYVDQSHTL
;
A
#
# COMPACT_ATOMS: atom_id res chain seq x y z
N LEU A 1 14.37 1.47 -5.47
CA LEU A 1 15.31 0.55 -6.15
C LEU A 1 15.48 1.03 -7.58
N LEU A 2 16.58 1.74 -7.87
CA LEU A 2 16.94 2.09 -9.24
C LEU A 2 17.50 0.82 -9.88
N LEU A 3 16.72 0.16 -10.72
CA LEU A 3 17.22 -0.86 -11.61
C LEU A 3 18.09 -0.16 -12.67
N LYS A 4 19.39 -0.18 -12.47
CA LYS A 4 20.37 0.15 -13.51
C LYS A 4 20.37 -1.04 -14.49
N GLY A 5 19.42 -1.03 -15.43
CA GLY A 5 19.30 -2.06 -16.44
C GLY A 5 20.49 -1.97 -17.43
N TYR A 6 21.00 -3.12 -17.80
CA TYR A 6 21.84 -3.31 -18.98
C TYR A 6 21.12 -2.66 -20.18
N ARG A 7 21.78 -1.72 -20.87
CA ARG A 7 21.25 -1.08 -22.07
C ARG A 7 21.68 -1.92 -23.27
N PRO A 8 20.78 -2.63 -23.94
CA PRO A 8 21.10 -3.20 -25.23
C PRO A 8 21.31 -2.05 -26.23
N GLU A 9 22.33 -2.12 -27.05
CA GLU A 9 22.56 -1.21 -28.18
C GLU A 9 21.45 -1.33 -29.24
N GLU A 10 20.66 -2.38 -29.20
CA GLU A 10 19.53 -2.67 -30.09
C GLU A 10 18.18 -2.45 -29.36
N SER A 11 17.18 -2.04 -30.16
CA SER A 11 15.80 -1.91 -29.69
C SER A 11 15.26 -3.28 -29.28
N GLY A 12 14.59 -3.35 -28.13
CA GLY A 12 14.08 -4.61 -27.63
C GLY A 12 12.88 -4.46 -26.69
N LEU A 13 12.09 -5.54 -26.61
CA LEU A 13 11.05 -5.73 -25.64
C LEU A 13 11.45 -6.86 -24.70
N GLN A 14 11.43 -6.58 -23.41
CA GLN A 14 11.64 -7.57 -22.35
C GLN A 14 10.39 -7.66 -21.49
N GLY A 15 10.07 -8.83 -20.99
CA GLY A 15 8.91 -9.02 -20.13
C GLY A 15 9.14 -10.15 -19.15
N GLU A 16 8.49 -10.01 -17.99
CA GLU A 16 8.46 -11.01 -16.94
C GLU A 16 7.03 -11.14 -16.42
N VAL A 17 6.61 -12.37 -16.15
CA VAL A 17 5.35 -12.68 -15.49
C VAL A 17 5.66 -13.53 -14.27
N ASN A 18 5.09 -13.17 -13.12
CA ASN A 18 5.21 -13.95 -11.90
C ASN A 18 3.83 -14.27 -11.34
N ALA A 19 3.74 -15.41 -10.66
CA ALA A 19 2.56 -15.80 -9.90
C ALA A 19 3.01 -16.58 -8.67
N GLY A 20 2.32 -16.39 -7.56
CA GLY A 20 2.60 -17.05 -6.31
C GLY A 20 1.33 -17.39 -5.54
N TYR A 21 1.39 -18.48 -4.79
CA TYR A 21 0.39 -18.90 -3.84
C TYR A 21 1.03 -19.05 -2.47
N LEU A 22 0.40 -18.47 -1.47
CA LEU A 22 0.81 -18.52 -0.07
C LEU A 22 -0.28 -19.21 0.75
N TYR A 23 0.11 -20.09 1.63
CA TYR A 23 -0.82 -20.72 2.57
C TYR A 23 -0.22 -20.68 3.98
N ASN A 24 -0.91 -20.00 4.86
CA ASN A 24 -0.63 -19.95 6.29
C ASN A 24 -1.96 -19.90 7.05
N TYR A 25 -2.57 -21.06 7.29
CA TYR A 25 -3.94 -21.23 7.79
C TYR A 25 -5.02 -20.62 6.89
N ARG A 26 -4.67 -19.68 6.05
CA ARG A 26 -5.51 -19.00 5.05
C ARG A 26 -4.74 -18.87 3.73
N SER A 27 -5.49 -18.69 2.67
CA SER A 27 -4.93 -18.59 1.31
C SER A 27 -4.56 -17.17 0.96
N GLY A 28 -3.40 -16.99 0.35
CA GLY A 28 -2.99 -15.77 -0.30
C GLY A 28 -2.53 -16.04 -1.73
N THR A 29 -2.69 -15.09 -2.62
CA THR A 29 -2.23 -15.17 -3.99
C THR A 29 -1.54 -13.86 -4.38
N GLN A 30 -0.53 -13.97 -5.23
CA GLN A 30 0.12 -12.82 -5.83
C GLN A 30 0.36 -13.07 -7.30
N GLY A 31 0.36 -12.00 -8.08
CA GLY A 31 0.68 -12.07 -9.50
C GLY A 31 1.21 -10.75 -9.99
N GLY A 32 2.03 -10.80 -11.02
CA GLY A 32 2.62 -9.60 -11.58
C GLY A 32 3.08 -9.78 -13.02
N ILE A 33 3.16 -8.64 -13.69
CA ILE A 33 3.72 -8.52 -15.02
C ILE A 33 4.65 -7.30 -15.06
N SER A 34 5.80 -7.46 -15.68
CA SER A 34 6.76 -6.41 -15.93
C SER A 34 7.11 -6.40 -17.40
N LEU A 35 7.05 -5.24 -18.03
CA LEU A 35 7.41 -5.03 -19.44
C LEU A 35 8.37 -3.86 -19.52
N LEU A 36 9.41 -4.00 -20.35
CA LEU A 36 10.36 -2.96 -20.67
C LEU A 36 10.57 -2.92 -22.19
N TYR A 37 10.27 -1.78 -22.79
CA TYR A 37 10.57 -1.50 -24.19
C TYR A 37 11.66 -0.45 -24.28
N THR A 38 12.74 -0.78 -24.95
CA THR A 38 13.93 0.08 -25.09
C THR A 38 14.25 0.30 -26.56
N THR A 39 14.50 1.55 -26.92
CA THR A 39 15.05 1.99 -28.19
C THR A 39 16.18 3.00 -27.92
N PRO A 40 16.95 3.45 -28.91
CA PRO A 40 17.95 4.50 -28.73
C PRO A 40 17.38 5.79 -28.13
N LYS A 41 16.10 6.12 -28.41
CA LYS A 41 15.45 7.35 -27.94
C LYS A 41 14.41 7.14 -26.84
N TRP A 42 13.81 5.95 -26.75
CA TRP A 42 12.72 5.68 -25.81
C TRP A 42 13.05 4.55 -24.86
N ASN A 43 12.73 4.77 -23.58
CA ASN A 43 12.57 3.70 -22.61
C ASN A 43 11.16 3.79 -22.06
N ILE A 44 10.38 2.71 -22.17
CA ILE A 44 9.01 2.64 -21.67
C ILE A 44 8.93 1.41 -20.77
N ASP A 45 8.49 1.60 -19.53
CA ASP A 45 8.28 0.53 -18.56
C ASP A 45 6.83 0.45 -18.10
N LEU A 46 6.41 -0.77 -17.84
CA LEU A 46 5.14 -1.08 -17.18
C LEU A 46 5.39 -2.16 -16.14
N LEU A 47 4.96 -1.91 -14.92
CA LEU A 47 4.92 -2.89 -13.84
C LEU A 47 3.51 -2.93 -13.26
N TYR A 48 2.92 -4.11 -13.19
CA TYR A 48 1.68 -4.35 -12.48
C TYR A 48 1.86 -5.52 -11.54
N ASN A 49 1.50 -5.33 -10.28
CA ASN A 49 1.45 -6.39 -9.29
C ASN A 49 0.10 -6.38 -8.58
N THR A 50 -0.40 -7.56 -8.28
CA THR A 50 -1.56 -7.74 -7.43
C THR A 50 -1.22 -8.73 -6.32
N HIS A 51 -1.70 -8.44 -5.12
CA HIS A 51 -1.52 -9.27 -3.96
C HIS A 51 -2.84 -9.37 -3.21
N TYR A 52 -3.34 -10.58 -3.06
CA TYR A 52 -4.45 -10.90 -2.19
C TYR A 52 -3.93 -11.69 -1.01
N GLU A 53 -4.24 -11.25 0.19
CA GLU A 53 -3.92 -11.99 1.40
C GLU A 53 -5.15 -12.16 2.28
N GLN A 54 -5.18 -13.30 2.96
CA GLN A 54 -6.05 -13.55 4.08
C GLN A 54 -5.19 -14.07 5.23
N ASN A 55 -5.35 -13.48 6.41
CA ASN A 55 -4.59 -13.83 7.61
C ASN A 55 -5.53 -13.97 8.79
N ARG A 56 -5.33 -15.01 9.60
CA ARG A 56 -6.01 -15.21 10.88
C ARG A 56 -4.99 -15.24 12.00
N GLN A 57 -5.25 -14.48 13.04
CA GLN A 57 -4.44 -14.43 14.24
C GLN A 57 -5.32 -14.70 15.45
N THR A 58 -4.91 -15.63 16.30
CA THR A 58 -5.57 -15.94 17.57
C THR A 58 -4.61 -15.62 18.71
N THR A 59 -5.09 -14.95 19.74
CA THR A 59 -4.29 -14.56 20.91
C THR A 59 -5.09 -14.74 22.18
N ASP A 60 -4.54 -15.46 23.14
CA ASP A 60 -5.07 -15.55 24.49
C ASP A 60 -4.29 -14.60 25.39
N THR A 61 -5.02 -13.77 26.10
CA THR A 61 -4.47 -12.80 27.05
C THR A 61 -4.97 -13.11 28.44
N TYR A 62 -4.06 -13.20 29.38
CA TYR A 62 -4.34 -13.32 30.81
C TYR A 62 -3.69 -12.17 31.54
N SER A 63 -4.49 -11.43 32.33
CA SER A 63 -4.02 -10.30 33.12
C SER A 63 -4.51 -10.40 34.55
N HIS A 64 -3.60 -10.20 35.49
CA HIS A 64 -3.88 -10.20 36.93
C HIS A 64 -3.73 -8.77 37.46
N HIS A 65 -4.81 -8.21 37.95
CA HIS A 65 -4.84 -6.83 38.47
C HIS A 65 -5.18 -6.82 39.95
N THR A 66 -4.36 -6.19 40.74
CA THR A 66 -4.62 -5.92 42.16
C THR A 66 -4.97 -4.45 42.32
N LEU A 67 -6.22 -4.18 42.70
CA LEU A 67 -6.72 -2.83 42.94
C LEU A 67 -7.16 -2.72 44.39
N LYS A 68 -6.45 -2.00 45.25
CA LYS A 68 -6.64 -1.96 46.70
C LYS A 68 -6.54 -3.40 47.25
N ASN A 69 -7.62 -3.94 47.81
CA ASN A 69 -7.66 -5.27 48.38
C ASN A 69 -8.39 -6.31 47.48
N ASN A 70 -8.73 -5.93 46.27
CA ASN A 70 -9.45 -6.82 45.33
C ASN A 70 -8.50 -7.27 44.22
N ILE A 71 -8.59 -8.53 43.83
CA ILE A 71 -7.89 -9.16 42.75
C ILE A 71 -8.87 -9.37 41.62
N TYR A 72 -8.46 -8.97 40.41
CA TYR A 72 -9.23 -9.14 39.19
C TYR A 72 -8.41 -9.93 38.19
N ASP A 73 -8.86 -11.11 37.86
CA ASP A 73 -8.30 -11.92 36.77
C ASP A 73 -9.09 -11.65 35.51
N ILE A 74 -8.40 -11.16 34.46
CA ILE A 74 -8.97 -10.90 33.16
C ILE A 74 -8.42 -11.92 32.19
N CYS A 75 -9.31 -12.73 31.63
CA CYS A 75 -9.02 -13.68 30.58
C CYS A 75 -9.73 -13.22 29.32
N GLN A 76 -9.02 -13.20 28.21
CA GLN A 76 -9.56 -12.76 26.94
C GLN A 76 -8.98 -13.60 25.80
N HIS A 77 -9.86 -14.15 24.98
CA HIS A 77 -9.56 -14.82 23.73
C HIS A 77 -9.86 -13.87 22.57
N ASN A 78 -8.87 -13.57 21.74
CA ASN A 78 -9.01 -12.69 20.59
C ASN A 78 -8.79 -13.47 19.30
N ASP A 79 -9.70 -13.34 18.38
CA ASP A 79 -9.63 -13.91 17.04
C ASP A 79 -9.73 -12.77 16.02
N ILE A 80 -8.73 -12.61 15.18
CA ILE A 80 -8.62 -11.54 14.20
C ILE A 80 -8.50 -12.16 12.82
N ASP A 81 -9.46 -11.90 11.95
CA ASP A 81 -9.45 -12.30 10.56
C ASP A 81 -9.28 -11.05 9.66
N ARG A 82 -8.24 -11.04 8.85
CA ARG A 82 -7.92 -9.95 7.92
C ARG A 82 -7.90 -10.48 6.51
N LYS A 83 -8.52 -9.78 5.60
CA LYS A 83 -8.43 -10.06 4.16
C LYS A 83 -8.33 -8.76 3.40
N GLY A 84 -7.56 -8.77 2.34
CA GLY A 84 -7.39 -7.59 1.52
C GLY A 84 -6.77 -7.90 0.17
N ILE A 85 -6.98 -6.98 -0.75
CA ILE A 85 -6.36 -7.01 -2.06
C ILE A 85 -5.65 -5.67 -2.30
N THR A 86 -4.44 -5.76 -2.81
CA THR A 86 -3.65 -4.59 -3.22
C THR A 86 -3.27 -4.73 -4.67
N HIS A 87 -3.49 -3.67 -5.44
CA HIS A 87 -2.99 -3.53 -6.79
C HIS A 87 -1.94 -2.42 -6.81
N TYR A 88 -0.83 -2.70 -7.43
CA TYR A 88 0.25 -1.75 -7.67
C TYR A 88 0.49 -1.64 -9.17
N VAL A 89 0.45 -0.43 -9.68
CA VAL A 89 0.75 -0.11 -11.08
C VAL A 89 1.85 0.92 -11.11
N ARG A 90 2.86 0.69 -11.93
CA ARG A 90 3.83 1.70 -12.30
C ARG A 90 4.02 1.67 -13.80
N THR A 91 4.07 2.84 -14.41
CA THR A 91 4.47 3.00 -15.81
C THR A 91 5.35 4.23 -15.94
N GLY A 92 6.35 4.15 -16.80
CA GLY A 92 7.27 5.22 -17.08
C GLY A 92 7.55 5.33 -18.58
N ALA A 93 7.86 6.53 -19.02
CA ALA A 93 8.32 6.81 -20.37
C ALA A 93 9.43 7.86 -20.32
N GLU A 94 10.62 7.47 -20.73
CA GLU A 94 11.76 8.37 -20.91
C GLU A 94 11.98 8.61 -22.41
N TYR A 95 12.12 9.87 -22.79
CA TYR A 95 12.52 10.26 -24.12
C TYR A 95 13.85 10.99 -24.07
N LYS A 96 14.82 10.52 -24.85
CA LYS A 96 16.15 11.11 -24.99
C LYS A 96 16.20 12.00 -26.21
N PHE A 97 16.44 13.29 -25.99
CA PHE A 97 16.73 14.25 -27.06
C PHE A 97 18.14 14.00 -27.62
N ASN A 98 19.08 13.75 -26.70
CA ASN A 98 20.50 13.40 -26.97
C ASN A 98 21.05 12.68 -25.71
N ASP A 99 22.34 12.39 -25.68
CA ASP A 99 23.00 11.65 -24.59
C ASP A 99 22.93 12.38 -23.23
N ASN A 100 22.80 13.69 -23.24
CA ASN A 100 22.83 14.54 -22.03
C ASN A 100 21.48 15.19 -21.70
N ALA A 101 20.46 15.05 -22.55
CA ALA A 101 19.16 15.67 -22.34
C ALA A 101 18.02 14.66 -22.50
N HIS A 102 17.14 14.57 -21.52
CA HIS A 102 15.97 13.70 -21.55
C HIS A 102 14.82 14.28 -20.75
N ILE A 103 13.64 13.79 -21.05
CA ILE A 103 12.42 13.99 -20.29
C ILE A 103 11.88 12.63 -19.84
N ASN A 104 11.44 12.54 -18.61
CA ASN A 104 10.87 11.35 -18.02
C ASN A 104 9.48 11.65 -17.43
N LEU A 105 8.49 10.87 -17.81
CA LEU A 105 7.15 10.87 -17.23
C LEU A 105 6.94 9.53 -16.52
N ALA A 106 6.55 9.57 -15.26
CA ALA A 106 6.25 8.37 -14.49
C ALA A 106 4.89 8.50 -13.80
N TYR A 107 4.17 7.40 -13.76
CA TYR A 107 2.95 7.23 -12.99
C TYR A 107 3.10 6.04 -12.05
N THR A 108 2.66 6.21 -10.80
CA THR A 108 2.52 5.13 -9.82
C THR A 108 1.13 5.18 -9.22
N GLY A 109 0.43 4.06 -9.23
CA GLY A 109 -0.86 3.86 -8.60
C GLY A 109 -0.82 2.74 -7.58
N VAL A 110 -1.42 2.95 -6.42
CA VAL A 110 -1.65 1.91 -5.40
C VAL A 110 -3.12 1.92 -5.06
N PHE A 111 -3.76 0.76 -5.16
CA PHE A 111 -5.19 0.61 -4.94
C PHE A 111 -5.44 -0.53 -3.96
N ASN A 112 -6.14 -0.20 -2.90
CA ASN A 112 -6.62 -1.14 -1.89
C ASN A 112 -8.15 -1.05 -1.86
N PRO A 113 -8.86 -1.68 -2.80
CA PRO A 113 -10.30 -1.46 -2.97
C PRO A 113 -11.13 -2.13 -1.88
N ASN A 114 -10.57 -3.10 -1.18
CA ASN A 114 -11.30 -3.84 -0.17
C ASN A 114 -10.33 -4.47 0.84
N ASN A 115 -10.18 -3.83 1.99
CA ASN A 115 -9.52 -4.38 3.16
C ASN A 115 -10.55 -4.54 4.26
N ASP A 116 -10.79 -5.78 4.67
CA ASP A 116 -11.74 -6.17 5.70
C ASP A 116 -10.98 -6.74 6.90
N ASN A 117 -11.20 -6.17 8.07
CA ASN A 117 -10.62 -6.61 9.32
C ASN A 117 -11.77 -6.89 10.30
N HIS A 118 -11.91 -8.15 10.71
CA HIS A 118 -12.85 -8.58 11.71
C HIS A 118 -12.09 -9.07 12.94
N SER A 119 -12.33 -8.45 14.07
CA SER A 119 -11.75 -8.81 15.36
C SER A 119 -12.87 -9.18 16.32
N TYR A 120 -12.86 -10.40 16.77
CA TYR A 120 -13.77 -10.89 17.81
C TYR A 120 -12.97 -11.19 19.08
N SER A 121 -13.46 -10.68 20.19
CA SER A 121 -12.84 -10.80 21.50
C SER A 121 -13.85 -11.36 22.47
N ASP A 122 -13.56 -12.51 23.07
CA ASP A 122 -14.40 -13.15 24.10
C ASP A 122 -13.63 -13.20 25.43
N GLY A 123 -14.19 -12.58 26.44
CA GLY A 123 -13.58 -12.47 27.75
C GLY A 123 -14.55 -12.59 28.91
N ASN A 124 -14.01 -12.85 30.10
CA ASN A 124 -14.79 -12.98 31.30
C ASN A 124 -15.45 -11.66 31.80
N ILE A 125 -15.03 -10.52 31.25
CA ILE A 125 -15.58 -9.21 31.58
C ILE A 125 -16.45 -8.68 30.43
N THR A 126 -15.96 -8.79 29.18
CA THR A 126 -16.64 -8.25 28.01
C THR A 126 -16.43 -9.15 26.80
N THR A 127 -17.42 -9.14 25.91
CA THR A 127 -17.30 -9.68 24.56
C THR A 127 -17.41 -8.54 23.57
N ALA A 128 -16.47 -8.46 22.62
CA ALA A 128 -16.44 -7.40 21.62
C ALA A 128 -16.35 -7.95 20.19
N ASP A 129 -17.11 -7.38 19.29
CA ASP A 129 -17.03 -7.61 17.83
C ASP A 129 -16.69 -6.28 17.16
N ASN A 130 -15.60 -6.26 16.39
CA ASN A 130 -15.15 -5.09 15.69
C ASN A 130 -14.90 -5.43 14.23
N ARG A 131 -15.63 -4.78 13.33
CA ARG A 131 -15.49 -4.92 11.88
C ARG A 131 -15.08 -3.60 11.27
N THR A 132 -13.98 -3.62 10.54
CA THR A 132 -13.48 -2.45 9.84
C THR A 132 -13.31 -2.78 8.36
N LYS A 133 -13.97 -2.01 7.50
CA LYS A 133 -13.75 -2.03 6.06
C LYS A 133 -13.01 -0.77 5.68
N LYS A 134 -11.92 -0.92 4.93
CA LYS A 134 -11.10 0.21 4.49
C LYS A 134 -10.82 0.11 3.01
N GLU A 135 -11.01 1.23 2.31
CA GLU A 135 -10.58 1.46 0.94
C GLU A 135 -9.50 2.54 0.92
N ALA A 136 -8.52 2.39 0.05
CA ALA A 136 -7.51 3.42 -0.14
C ALA A 136 -6.99 3.40 -1.58
N ARG A 137 -6.68 4.59 -2.09
CA ARG A 137 -6.05 4.77 -3.40
C ARG A 137 -5.01 5.88 -3.33
N MET A 138 -3.93 5.66 -4.02
CA MET A 138 -2.86 6.64 -4.19
C MET A 138 -2.49 6.73 -5.66
N HIS A 139 -2.35 7.95 -6.14
CA HIS A 139 -1.84 8.27 -7.45
C HIS A 139 -0.63 9.17 -7.29
N ASN A 140 0.44 8.87 -8.00
CA ASN A 140 1.59 9.75 -8.09
C ASN A 140 1.96 9.91 -9.57
N ILE A 141 2.12 11.15 -10.01
CA ILE A 141 2.57 11.52 -11.35
C ILE A 141 3.83 12.38 -11.18
N ALA A 142 4.90 12.00 -11.85
CA ALA A 142 6.16 12.73 -11.85
C ALA A 142 6.59 13.03 -13.29
N LEU A 143 6.98 14.26 -13.53
CA LEU A 143 7.59 14.72 -14.76
C LEU A 143 8.94 15.34 -14.43
N ASP A 144 10.00 14.80 -14.99
CA ASP A 144 11.38 15.23 -14.78
C ASP A 144 12.03 15.58 -16.13
N TYR A 145 12.75 16.67 -16.16
CA TYR A 145 13.52 17.10 -17.31
C TYR A 145 14.99 17.31 -16.92
N LEU A 146 15.90 16.73 -17.70
CA LEU A 146 17.31 17.02 -17.64
C LEU A 146 17.74 17.69 -18.95
N SER A 147 18.36 18.86 -18.83
CA SER A 147 18.95 19.57 -19.99
C SER A 147 20.41 19.16 -20.23
N GLY A 148 20.88 19.34 -21.45
CA GLY A 148 22.28 19.06 -21.82
C GLY A 148 23.32 19.98 -21.14
N PHE A 149 22.89 21.07 -20.50
CA PHE A 149 23.74 21.99 -19.73
C PHE A 149 23.67 21.82 -18.22
N GLY A 150 23.08 20.70 -17.73
CA GLY A 150 23.07 20.32 -16.33
C GLY A 150 21.92 20.90 -15.50
N MET A 151 20.92 21.55 -16.12
CA MET A 151 19.70 21.96 -15.42
C MET A 151 18.76 20.74 -15.25
N LYS A 152 18.27 20.54 -14.05
CA LYS A 152 17.20 19.57 -13.72
C LYS A 152 15.97 20.34 -13.29
N ALA A 153 14.83 20.01 -13.82
CA ALA A 153 13.55 20.55 -13.40
C ALA A 153 12.52 19.44 -13.33
N GLY A 154 11.60 19.53 -12.38
CA GLY A 154 10.57 18.52 -12.27
C GLY A 154 9.38 18.98 -11.47
N ILE A 155 8.28 18.27 -11.70
CA ILE A 155 7.02 18.41 -10.99
C ILE A 155 6.53 17.03 -10.57
N ASN A 156 6.10 16.90 -9.34
CA ASN A 156 5.51 15.68 -8.81
C ASN A 156 4.19 16.03 -8.15
N TYR A 157 3.17 15.28 -8.47
CA TYR A 157 1.85 15.36 -7.85
C TYR A 157 1.48 14.02 -7.25
N THR A 158 1.09 14.03 -5.98
CA THR A 158 0.59 12.87 -5.27
C THR A 158 -0.80 13.17 -4.74
N SER A 159 -1.76 12.32 -5.06
CA SER A 159 -3.10 12.31 -4.48
C SER A 159 -3.31 11.00 -3.73
N TYR A 160 -3.75 11.11 -2.49
CA TYR A 160 -4.13 9.99 -1.65
C TYR A 160 -5.54 10.17 -1.14
N HIS A 161 -6.35 9.13 -1.25
CA HIS A 161 -7.69 9.08 -0.69
C HIS A 161 -7.89 7.78 0.05
N SER A 162 -8.46 7.84 1.25
CA SER A 162 -8.90 6.65 1.95
C SER A 162 -10.20 6.89 2.70
N GLU A 163 -11.01 5.83 2.78
CA GLU A 163 -12.25 5.79 3.54
C GLU A 163 -12.27 4.52 4.39
N SER A 164 -12.77 4.64 5.61
CA SER A 164 -12.87 3.53 6.55
C SER A 164 -14.21 3.58 7.27
N HIS A 165 -14.90 2.45 7.29
CA HIS A 165 -16.14 2.22 8.00
C HIS A 165 -15.88 1.18 9.09
N GLN A 166 -16.14 1.56 10.33
CA GLN A 166 -16.00 0.69 11.49
C GLN A 166 -17.32 0.50 12.18
N GLN A 167 -17.65 -0.74 12.48
CA GLN A 167 -18.74 -1.14 13.35
C GLN A 167 -18.13 -1.87 14.55
N PHE A 168 -18.41 -1.38 15.74
CA PHE A 168 -17.96 -1.94 16.99
C PHE A 168 -19.15 -2.23 17.89
N THR A 169 -19.25 -3.48 18.34
CA THR A 169 -20.25 -3.92 19.30
C THR A 169 -19.55 -4.48 20.53
N ASN A 170 -19.90 -3.99 21.69
CA ASN A 170 -19.39 -4.47 22.98
C ASN A 170 -20.54 -4.92 23.87
N LYS A 171 -20.37 -6.06 24.52
CA LYS A 171 -21.33 -6.65 25.47
C LYS A 171 -20.60 -6.90 26.77
N ASP A 172 -21.10 -6.31 27.86
CA ASP A 172 -20.56 -6.51 29.20
C ASP A 172 -21.10 -7.79 29.87
N ASN A 173 -20.55 -8.12 31.03
CA ASN A 173 -20.98 -9.28 31.85
C ASN A 173 -22.40 -9.16 32.42
N LYS A 174 -23.04 -8.01 32.29
CA LYS A 174 -24.44 -7.76 32.62
C LYS A 174 -25.39 -7.85 31.43
N ASN A 175 -24.86 -8.30 30.26
CA ASN A 175 -25.55 -8.35 28.97
C ASN A 175 -25.98 -6.96 28.43
N GLN A 176 -25.36 -5.87 28.91
CA GLN A 176 -25.59 -4.56 28.33
C GLN A 176 -24.74 -4.47 27.03
N THR A 177 -25.39 -4.08 25.95
CA THR A 177 -24.77 -3.98 24.65
C THR A 177 -24.57 -2.49 24.28
N SER A 178 -23.38 -2.15 23.84
CA SER A 178 -23.07 -0.85 23.26
C SER A 178 -22.63 -1.05 21.83
N GLU A 179 -23.14 -0.23 20.93
CA GLU A 179 -22.80 -0.29 19.49
C GLU A 179 -22.36 1.09 19.00
N PHE A 180 -21.27 1.12 18.22
CA PHE A 180 -20.72 2.33 17.65
C PHE A 180 -20.45 2.12 16.15
N HIS A 181 -20.84 3.09 15.35
CA HIS A 181 -20.52 3.18 13.95
C HIS A 181 -19.63 4.41 13.73
N THR A 182 -18.50 4.20 13.08
CA THR A 182 -17.57 5.29 12.78
C THR A 182 -17.23 5.25 11.29
N THR A 183 -17.31 6.40 10.65
CA THR A 183 -16.81 6.61 9.31
C THR A 183 -15.70 7.64 9.36
N SER A 184 -14.56 7.34 8.78
CA SER A 184 -13.45 8.27 8.66
C SER A 184 -12.95 8.31 7.24
N GLY A 185 -12.64 9.51 6.75
CA GLY A 185 -12.09 9.75 5.43
C GLY A 185 -10.84 10.62 5.51
N GLN A 186 -9.89 10.39 4.62
CA GLN A 186 -8.70 11.21 4.49
C GLN A 186 -8.42 11.47 3.01
N THR A 187 -8.15 12.72 2.67
CA THR A 187 -7.70 13.12 1.34
C THR A 187 -6.45 13.98 1.50
N ILE A 188 -5.41 13.67 0.76
CA ILE A 188 -4.14 14.41 0.76
C ILE A 188 -3.76 14.65 -0.68
N ASP A 189 -3.55 15.92 -1.04
CA ASP A 189 -2.98 16.33 -2.30
C ASP A 189 -1.65 17.04 -2.04
N HIS A 190 -0.59 16.58 -2.68
CA HIS A 190 0.75 17.09 -2.48
C HIS A 190 1.42 17.40 -3.82
N TRP A 191 1.95 18.63 -3.92
CA TRP A 191 2.72 19.09 -5.06
C TRP A 191 4.17 19.34 -4.65
N LYS A 192 5.10 18.89 -5.48
CA LYS A 192 6.51 19.22 -5.37
C LYS A 192 6.99 19.72 -6.72
N ILE A 193 7.54 20.93 -6.74
CA ILE A 193 8.18 21.52 -7.92
C ILE A 193 9.62 21.81 -7.54
N TYR A 194 10.55 21.50 -8.41
CA TYR A 194 11.97 21.77 -8.18
C TYR A 194 12.68 22.18 -9.46
N VAL A 195 13.70 22.99 -9.32
CA VAL A 195 14.68 23.33 -10.33
C VAL A 195 16.03 23.30 -9.66
N ASP A 196 16.96 22.61 -10.26
CA ASP A 196 18.33 22.48 -9.80
C ASP A 196 19.30 22.69 -10.95
N GLN A 197 20.42 23.34 -10.71
CA GLN A 197 21.45 23.63 -11.70
C GLN A 197 22.82 23.21 -11.16
N SER A 198 23.44 22.21 -11.80
CA SER A 198 24.81 21.83 -11.50
C SER A 198 25.76 22.45 -12.52
N HIS A 199 26.78 23.15 -12.05
CA HIS A 199 27.85 23.66 -12.89
C HIS A 199 29.16 22.99 -12.48
N THR A 200 29.80 22.32 -13.42
CA THR A 200 31.15 21.79 -13.21
C THR A 200 32.13 22.87 -13.68
N LEU A 201 32.90 23.42 -12.77
CA LEU A 201 34.00 24.37 -13.08
C LEU A 201 35.21 23.62 -13.63
#